data_24605ad17a9962c3b2099dd4f1e7c088
#
_entry.id   24605ad17a9962c3b2099dd4f1e7c088
#
_cell.length_a   1.000
_cell.length_b   1.000
_cell.length_c   1.000
_cell.angle_alpha   90.00
_cell.angle_beta   90.00
_cell.angle_gamma   90.00
#
_symmetry.space_group_name_H-M   'P 1'
#
loop_
_entity.id
_entity.type
_entity.pdbx_description
1 polymer ?
#
loop_
_entity_poly.entity_id
_entity_poly.type
_entity_poly.pdbx_seq_one_letter_code
_entity_poly.pdbx_strand_id
1 'polypeptide(L)'
;MVQGKVEICGVNTAKLPLLKAADKDALFAKIREGDTAARETYIEGNLRLVLSVIKRFSSSAENVDDLFQIGCIGLIKAIDNFDSTLGVKFSTYAVPMIIGEIRRYLRDNNSIRVSRSLKDTAYKAIYAKDTLTRKNLKEPTVEEIAAEVGISKEDIVYALD
;
A
#
# COMPACT_ATOMS: atom_id res chain seq x y z
N MET A 1 -7.39 -11.51 -10.33
CA MET A 1 -8.70 -10.86 -10.14
C MET A 1 -9.14 -11.11 -8.71
N VAL A 2 -9.10 -10.10 -7.84
CA VAL A 2 -9.83 -10.19 -6.58
C VAL A 2 -11.29 -10.12 -6.98
N GLN A 3 -11.93 -11.29 -7.12
CA GLN A 3 -13.38 -11.37 -7.24
C GLN A 3 -13.96 -10.62 -6.05
N GLY A 4 -14.77 -9.62 -6.35
CA GLY A 4 -15.20 -8.63 -5.41
C GLY A 4 -15.79 -9.23 -4.14
N LYS A 5 -15.01 -9.16 -3.07
CA LYS A 5 -15.55 -9.30 -1.75
C LYS A 5 -16.54 -8.14 -1.59
N VAL A 6 -17.84 -8.46 -1.56
CA VAL A 6 -18.90 -7.46 -1.49
C VAL A 6 -18.96 -6.83 -0.09
N GLU A 7 -18.42 -7.51 0.89
CA GLU A 7 -18.38 -7.06 2.28
C GLU A 7 -16.94 -7.08 2.81
N ILE A 8 -16.49 -5.94 3.30
CA ILE A 8 -15.16 -5.76 3.92
C ILE A 8 -15.39 -5.03 5.25
N CYS A 9 -14.93 -5.59 6.36
CA CYS A 9 -15.12 -5.04 7.71
C CYS A 9 -16.60 -4.71 8.04
N GLY A 10 -17.54 -5.55 7.58
CA GLY A 10 -18.96 -5.31 7.76
C GLY A 10 -19.57 -4.23 6.84
N VAL A 11 -18.77 -3.65 5.94
CA VAL A 11 -19.22 -2.64 4.99
C VAL A 11 -19.51 -3.27 3.63
N ASN A 12 -20.73 -3.08 3.13
CA ASN A 12 -21.09 -3.52 1.79
C ASN A 12 -20.48 -2.59 0.73
N THR A 13 -19.42 -3.07 0.09
CA THR A 13 -18.62 -2.30 -0.88
C THR A 13 -19.37 -1.96 -2.17
N ALA A 14 -20.42 -2.69 -2.50
CA ALA A 14 -21.25 -2.42 -3.67
C ALA A 14 -22.19 -1.22 -3.48
N LYS A 15 -22.53 -0.92 -2.22
CA LYS A 15 -23.48 0.14 -1.85
C LYS A 15 -22.84 1.37 -1.23
N LEU A 16 -21.53 1.54 -1.39
CA LEU A 16 -20.84 2.71 -0.83
C LEU A 16 -21.37 4.01 -1.44
N PRO A 17 -21.63 5.03 -0.61
CA PRO A 17 -22.12 6.31 -1.09
C PRO A 17 -21.07 6.99 -1.97
N LEU A 18 -21.55 7.77 -2.94
CA LEU A 18 -20.73 8.61 -3.80
C LEU A 18 -21.10 10.07 -3.57
N LEU A 19 -20.16 10.86 -3.09
CA LEU A 19 -20.35 12.29 -2.90
C LEU A 19 -20.04 13.05 -4.18
N LYS A 20 -20.92 13.99 -4.55
CA LYS A 20 -20.65 14.95 -5.62
C LYS A 20 -19.64 16.00 -5.15
N ALA A 21 -18.93 16.62 -6.08
CA ALA A 21 -17.91 17.62 -5.76
C ALA A 21 -18.44 18.77 -4.92
N ALA A 22 -19.60 19.33 -5.28
CA ALA A 22 -20.23 20.42 -4.52
C ALA A 22 -20.61 20.02 -3.08
N ASP A 23 -21.07 18.78 -2.89
CA ASP A 23 -21.41 18.26 -1.56
C ASP A 23 -20.15 18.06 -0.71
N LYS A 24 -19.05 17.68 -1.31
CA LYS A 24 -17.75 17.52 -0.64
C LYS A 24 -17.26 18.85 -0.06
N ASP A 25 -17.34 19.92 -0.81
CA ASP A 25 -16.90 21.24 -0.35
C ASP A 25 -17.77 21.75 0.80
N ALA A 26 -19.09 21.56 0.70
CA ALA A 26 -20.04 21.94 1.75
C ALA A 26 -19.82 21.13 3.04
N LEU A 27 -19.62 19.81 2.93
CA LEU A 27 -19.31 18.95 4.07
C LEU A 27 -17.98 19.32 4.71
N PHE A 28 -16.97 19.64 3.91
CA PHE A 28 -15.65 19.99 4.42
C PHE A 28 -15.68 21.30 5.23
N ALA A 29 -16.47 22.29 4.80
CA ALA A 29 -16.70 23.50 5.57
C ALA A 29 -17.30 23.21 6.94
N LYS A 30 -18.33 22.35 7.01
CA LYS A 30 -18.94 21.90 8.27
C LYS A 30 -17.98 21.15 9.18
N ILE A 31 -17.12 20.30 8.61
CA ILE A 31 -16.09 19.58 9.36
C ILE A 31 -15.15 20.55 10.07
N ARG A 32 -14.77 21.65 9.41
CA ARG A 32 -13.94 22.70 10.01
C ARG A 32 -14.62 23.43 11.16
N GLU A 33 -15.95 23.50 11.14
CA GLU A 33 -16.77 24.05 12.22
C GLU A 33 -16.97 23.06 13.38
N GLY A 34 -16.48 21.82 13.27
CA GLY A 34 -16.57 20.78 14.29
C GLY A 34 -17.78 19.88 14.17
N ASP A 35 -18.48 19.87 13.02
CA ASP A 35 -19.62 18.97 12.77
C ASP A 35 -19.17 17.52 12.61
N THR A 36 -19.42 16.71 13.62
CA THR A 36 -19.04 15.29 13.64
C THR A 36 -19.86 14.46 12.65
N ALA A 37 -21.14 14.76 12.46
CA ALA A 37 -22.00 14.06 11.50
C ALA A 37 -21.52 14.31 10.05
N ALA A 38 -21.13 15.54 9.72
CA ALA A 38 -20.53 15.87 8.43
C ALA A 38 -19.20 15.12 8.21
N ARG A 39 -18.39 14.96 9.27
CA ARG A 39 -17.14 14.22 9.21
C ARG A 39 -17.38 12.72 8.90
N GLU A 40 -18.33 12.10 9.58
CA GLU A 40 -18.72 10.70 9.31
C GLU A 40 -19.20 10.52 7.87
N THR A 41 -20.08 11.39 7.40
CA THR A 41 -20.59 11.37 6.01
C THR A 41 -19.44 11.51 5.00
N TYR A 42 -18.47 12.37 5.28
CA TYR A 42 -17.31 12.56 4.42
C TYR A 42 -16.40 11.33 4.39
N ILE A 43 -16.18 10.69 5.52
CA ILE A 43 -15.43 9.43 5.63
C ILE A 43 -16.12 8.35 4.78
N GLU A 44 -17.41 8.13 5.00
CA GLU A 44 -18.18 7.12 4.25
C GLU A 44 -18.16 7.37 2.75
N GLY A 45 -18.27 8.62 2.32
CA GLY A 45 -18.24 9.02 0.92
C GLY A 45 -16.87 8.87 0.25
N ASN A 46 -15.80 8.64 1.00
CA ASN A 46 -14.45 8.41 0.52
C ASN A 46 -13.93 6.98 0.74
N LEU A 47 -14.74 6.07 1.25
CA LEU A 47 -14.35 4.66 1.42
C LEU A 47 -14.00 3.98 0.09
N ARG A 48 -14.63 4.37 -1.01
CA ARG A 48 -14.27 3.90 -2.35
C ARG A 48 -12.83 4.25 -2.72
N LEU A 49 -12.33 5.39 -2.27
CA LEU A 49 -10.95 5.80 -2.46
C LEU A 49 -10.00 4.84 -1.75
N VAL A 50 -10.31 4.46 -0.51
CA VAL A 50 -9.56 3.45 0.25
C VAL A 50 -9.52 2.12 -0.48
N LEU A 51 -10.68 1.64 -0.96
CA LEU A 51 -10.76 0.41 -1.74
C LEU A 51 -9.89 0.44 -3.00
N SER A 52 -9.89 1.56 -3.73
CA SER A 52 -9.09 1.71 -4.94
C SER A 52 -7.59 1.63 -4.66
N VAL A 53 -7.15 2.14 -3.51
CA VAL A 53 -5.76 2.05 -3.06
C VAL A 53 -5.41 0.62 -2.65
N ILE A 54 -6.28 -0.06 -1.89
CA ILE A 54 -6.05 -1.43 -1.43
C ILE A 54 -5.86 -2.40 -2.60
N LYS A 55 -6.58 -2.22 -3.70
CA LYS A 55 -6.40 -3.03 -4.91
C LYS A 55 -4.96 -3.06 -5.42
N ARG A 56 -4.18 -2.02 -5.18
CA ARG A 56 -2.75 -1.98 -5.55
C ARG A 56 -1.88 -2.90 -4.68
N PHE A 57 -2.38 -3.32 -3.53
CA PHE A 57 -1.72 -4.23 -2.59
C PHE A 57 -2.31 -5.64 -2.62
N SER A 58 -3.02 -6.01 -3.69
CA SER A 58 -3.69 -7.31 -3.84
C SER A 58 -2.73 -8.51 -3.88
N SER A 59 -1.45 -8.28 -4.15
CA SER A 59 -0.40 -9.30 -4.10
C SER A 59 0.18 -9.52 -2.70
N SER A 60 -0.19 -8.70 -1.73
CA SER A 60 0.23 -8.85 -0.35
C SER A 60 -0.46 -10.05 0.28
N ALA A 61 0.27 -10.80 1.12
CA ALA A 61 -0.27 -11.94 1.86
C ALA A 61 -1.21 -11.51 3.01
N GLU A 62 -1.33 -10.22 3.25
CA GLU A 62 -2.13 -9.65 4.33
C GLU A 62 -3.64 -9.73 4.04
N ASN A 63 -4.41 -9.79 5.11
CA ASN A 63 -5.87 -9.82 5.05
C ASN A 63 -6.41 -8.48 4.51
N VAL A 64 -7.32 -8.55 3.54
CA VAL A 64 -7.98 -7.36 2.94
C VAL A 64 -8.71 -6.52 3.99
N ASP A 65 -9.32 -7.15 4.99
CA ASP A 65 -10.03 -6.44 6.06
C ASP A 65 -9.05 -5.59 6.89
N ASP A 66 -7.86 -6.13 7.20
CA ASP A 66 -6.82 -5.40 7.92
C ASP A 66 -6.27 -4.24 7.10
N LEU A 67 -6.00 -4.45 5.80
CA LEU A 67 -5.56 -3.39 4.90
C LEU A 67 -6.60 -2.29 4.76
N PHE A 68 -7.88 -2.63 4.72
CA PHE A 68 -8.97 -1.66 4.68
C PHE A 68 -9.02 -0.81 5.95
N GLN A 69 -8.92 -1.42 7.13
CA GLN A 69 -8.88 -0.69 8.40
C GLN A 69 -7.70 0.27 8.47
N ILE A 70 -6.52 -0.18 8.10
CA ILE A 70 -5.31 0.67 8.06
C ILE A 70 -5.46 1.78 7.02
N GLY A 71 -6.03 1.49 5.86
CA GLY A 71 -6.33 2.48 4.84
C GLY A 71 -7.31 3.55 5.33
N CYS A 72 -8.32 3.17 6.09
CA CYS A 72 -9.26 4.09 6.74
C CYS A 72 -8.57 5.00 7.76
N ILE A 73 -7.59 4.52 8.50
CA ILE A 73 -6.78 5.36 9.40
C ILE A 73 -6.06 6.45 8.59
N GLY A 74 -5.46 6.09 7.45
CA GLY A 74 -4.84 7.04 6.54
C GLY A 74 -5.82 8.07 5.98
N LEU A 75 -7.04 7.64 5.64
CA LEU A 75 -8.12 8.53 5.19
C LEU A 75 -8.51 9.53 6.27
N ILE A 76 -8.72 9.08 7.51
CA ILE A 76 -9.08 9.93 8.65
C ILE A 76 -7.99 10.97 8.92
N LYS A 77 -6.72 10.57 8.93
CA LYS A 77 -5.58 11.48 9.06
C LYS A 77 -5.56 12.51 7.93
N ALA A 78 -5.87 12.10 6.71
CA ALA A 78 -5.94 13.01 5.58
C ALA A 78 -7.06 14.04 5.75
N ILE A 79 -8.23 13.64 6.21
CA ILE A 79 -9.36 14.56 6.47
C ILE A 79 -8.99 15.58 7.54
N ASP A 80 -8.37 15.13 8.63
CA ASP A 80 -8.01 16.01 9.76
C ASP A 80 -6.90 17.02 9.41
N ASN A 81 -6.03 16.70 8.45
CA ASN A 81 -4.90 17.55 8.07
C ASN A 81 -5.04 18.25 6.71
N PHE A 82 -6.11 18.00 5.97
CA PHE A 82 -6.29 18.60 4.64
C PHE A 82 -6.61 20.08 4.72
N ASP A 83 -5.91 20.87 3.92
CA ASP A 83 -6.19 22.30 3.72
C ASP A 83 -6.84 22.51 2.36
N SER A 84 -8.14 22.80 2.37
CA SER A 84 -8.93 23.05 1.15
C SER A 84 -8.57 24.36 0.46
N THR A 85 -7.82 25.26 1.11
CA THR A 85 -7.43 26.56 0.54
C THR A 85 -6.28 26.45 -0.47
N LEU A 86 -5.57 25.33 -0.49
CA LEU A 86 -4.41 25.11 -1.37
C LEU A 86 -4.77 24.76 -2.83
N GLY A 87 -6.05 24.69 -3.18
CA GLY A 87 -6.51 24.41 -4.55
C GLY A 87 -6.22 23.01 -5.05
N VAL A 88 -5.84 22.08 -4.18
CA VAL A 88 -5.55 20.66 -4.49
C VAL A 88 -6.79 19.82 -4.20
N LYS A 89 -7.08 18.84 -5.05
CA LYS A 89 -8.16 17.90 -4.79
C LYS A 89 -7.84 17.03 -3.56
N PHE A 90 -8.85 16.79 -2.72
CA PHE A 90 -8.69 15.95 -1.54
C PHE A 90 -8.08 14.57 -1.87
N SER A 91 -8.53 13.91 -2.94
CA SER A 91 -8.00 12.61 -3.36
C SER A 91 -6.49 12.64 -3.65
N THR A 92 -6.00 13.72 -4.23
CA THR A 92 -4.56 13.89 -4.51
C THR A 92 -3.74 13.95 -3.23
N TYR A 93 -4.29 14.54 -2.18
CA TYR A 93 -3.67 14.59 -0.85
C TYR A 93 -3.84 13.27 -0.07
N ALA A 94 -5.03 12.68 -0.12
CA ALA A 94 -5.38 11.51 0.69
C ALA A 94 -4.71 10.23 0.22
N VAL A 95 -4.56 10.00 -1.08
CA VAL A 95 -3.98 8.76 -1.63
C VAL A 95 -2.57 8.49 -1.10
N PRO A 96 -1.61 9.44 -1.11
CA PRO A 96 -0.29 9.23 -0.51
C PRO A 96 -0.35 8.92 1.00
N MET A 97 -1.27 9.54 1.73
CA MET A 97 -1.47 9.29 3.16
C MET A 97 -1.94 7.86 3.43
N ILE A 98 -2.93 7.39 2.66
CA ILE A 98 -3.45 6.02 2.75
C ILE A 98 -2.36 5.01 2.41
N ILE A 99 -1.63 5.22 1.31
CA ILE A 99 -0.51 4.36 0.90
C ILE A 99 0.58 4.34 1.97
N GLY A 100 0.89 5.47 2.56
CA GLY A 100 1.90 5.60 3.61
C GLY A 100 1.56 4.76 4.85
N GLU A 101 0.31 4.79 5.31
CA GLU A 101 -0.14 3.97 6.44
C GLU A 101 -0.11 2.48 6.13
N ILE A 102 -0.55 2.08 4.93
CA ILE A 102 -0.51 0.67 4.51
C ILE A 102 0.94 0.17 4.42
N ARG A 103 1.85 0.93 3.82
CA ARG A 103 3.27 0.56 3.72
C ARG A 103 3.94 0.46 5.09
N ARG A 104 3.61 1.37 6.01
CA ARG A 104 4.09 1.31 7.39
C ARG A 104 3.62 0.02 8.06
N TYR A 105 2.32 -0.28 7.97
CA TYR A 105 1.74 -1.49 8.53
C TYR A 105 2.40 -2.75 7.98
N LEU A 106 2.55 -2.86 6.65
CA LEU A 106 3.19 -4.01 6.02
C LEU A 106 4.66 -4.18 6.44
N ARG A 107 5.39 -3.08 6.62
CA ARG A 107 6.77 -3.12 7.10
C ARG A 107 6.85 -3.57 8.56
N ASP A 108 5.98 -3.04 9.41
CA ASP A 108 6.03 -3.26 10.85
C ASP A 108 5.42 -4.62 11.24
N ASN A 109 4.54 -5.17 10.41
CA ASN A 109 3.86 -6.45 10.63
C ASN A 109 4.59 -7.65 9.99
N ASN A 110 5.75 -7.44 9.38
CA ASN A 110 6.60 -8.55 8.96
C ASN A 110 7.10 -9.31 10.18
N SER A 111 6.82 -10.61 10.22
CA SER A 111 7.22 -11.51 11.31
C SER A 111 8.75 -11.63 11.48
N ILE A 112 9.51 -11.29 10.43
CA ILE A 112 10.97 -11.30 10.44
C ILE A 112 11.48 -9.96 9.90
N ARG A 113 12.25 -9.25 10.73
CA ARG A 113 12.92 -8.02 10.32
C ARG A 113 14.20 -8.37 9.56
N VAL A 114 14.12 -8.39 8.25
CA VAL A 114 15.31 -8.55 7.40
C VAL A 114 16.03 -7.21 7.23
N SER A 115 17.35 -7.20 7.42
CA SER A 115 18.16 -5.98 7.25
C SER A 115 18.11 -5.47 5.81
N ARG A 116 18.31 -4.15 5.62
CA ARG A 116 18.36 -3.57 4.26
C ARG A 116 19.48 -4.19 3.42
N SER A 117 20.66 -4.39 4.01
CA SER A 117 21.80 -4.99 3.33
C SER A 117 21.49 -6.40 2.81
N LEU A 118 20.81 -7.21 3.62
CA LEU A 118 20.43 -8.56 3.23
C LEU A 118 19.38 -8.56 2.09
N LYS A 119 18.40 -7.66 2.17
CA LYS A 119 17.42 -7.46 1.08
C LYS A 119 18.10 -7.02 -0.22
N ASP A 120 19.03 -6.09 -0.14
CA ASP A 120 19.78 -5.60 -1.31
C ASP A 120 20.63 -6.71 -1.93
N THR A 121 21.27 -7.55 -1.11
CA THR A 121 22.02 -8.72 -1.58
C THR A 121 21.09 -9.75 -2.25
N ALA A 122 19.97 -10.09 -1.64
CA ALA A 122 18.97 -10.99 -2.23
C ALA A 122 18.44 -10.45 -3.57
N TYR A 123 18.14 -9.16 -3.65
CA TYR A 123 17.65 -8.53 -4.88
C TYR A 123 18.67 -8.60 -6.01
N LYS A 124 19.94 -8.30 -5.71
CA LYS A 124 21.06 -8.41 -6.67
C LYS A 124 21.25 -9.84 -7.14
N ALA A 125 21.18 -10.80 -6.21
CA ALA A 125 21.34 -12.22 -6.52
C ALA A 125 20.22 -12.73 -7.43
N ILE A 126 18.96 -12.38 -7.16
CA ILE A 126 17.80 -12.76 -7.99
C ILE A 126 17.93 -12.15 -9.38
N TYR A 127 18.28 -10.86 -9.48
CA TYR A 127 18.46 -10.19 -10.75
C TYR A 127 19.59 -10.80 -11.58
N ALA A 128 20.72 -11.12 -10.95
CA ALA A 128 21.84 -11.80 -11.59
C ALA A 128 21.47 -13.21 -12.06
N LYS A 129 20.72 -13.96 -11.24
CA LYS A 129 20.19 -15.27 -11.61
C LYS A 129 19.33 -15.19 -12.88
N ASP A 130 18.38 -14.26 -12.93
CA ASP A 130 17.52 -14.08 -14.09
C ASP A 130 18.32 -13.70 -15.35
N THR A 131 19.27 -12.79 -15.21
CA THR A 131 20.14 -12.33 -16.32
C THR A 131 20.98 -13.46 -16.86
N LEU A 132 21.63 -14.23 -16.00
CA LEU A 132 22.48 -15.37 -16.40
C LEU A 132 21.64 -16.49 -17.01
N THR A 133 20.46 -16.76 -16.46
CA THR A 133 19.54 -17.76 -17.01
C THR A 133 19.13 -17.40 -18.45
N ARG A 134 18.79 -16.13 -18.70
CA ARG A 134 18.44 -15.67 -20.06
C ARG A 134 19.62 -15.73 -21.03
N LYS A 135 20.81 -15.37 -20.55
CA LYS A 135 22.04 -15.34 -21.38
C LYS A 135 22.52 -16.73 -21.72
N ASN A 136 22.52 -17.65 -20.77
CA ASN A 136 23.12 -18.97 -20.92
C ASN A 136 22.11 -20.08 -21.23
N LEU A 137 20.79 -19.76 -21.21
CA LEU A 137 19.67 -20.71 -21.35
C LEU A 137 19.76 -21.89 -20.37
N LYS A 138 20.41 -21.69 -19.25
CA LYS A 138 20.68 -22.65 -18.20
C LYS A 138 20.58 -21.95 -16.84
N GLU A 139 20.13 -22.67 -15.83
CA GLU A 139 20.11 -22.16 -14.46
C GLU A 139 21.56 -21.99 -13.95
N PRO A 140 21.95 -20.77 -13.48
CA PRO A 140 23.30 -20.53 -13.00
C PRO A 140 23.52 -21.17 -11.64
N THR A 141 24.77 -21.53 -11.38
CA THR A 141 25.19 -22.00 -10.04
C THR A 141 25.35 -20.80 -9.09
N VAL A 142 25.40 -21.10 -7.79
CA VAL A 142 25.61 -20.06 -6.77
C VAL A 142 26.94 -19.35 -6.98
N GLU A 143 27.97 -20.06 -7.42
CA GLU A 143 29.29 -19.53 -7.75
C GLU A 143 29.23 -18.54 -8.92
N GLU A 144 28.47 -18.86 -9.95
CA GLU A 144 28.26 -17.97 -11.11
C GLU A 144 27.52 -16.69 -10.71
N ILE A 145 26.50 -16.82 -9.85
CA ILE A 145 25.78 -15.66 -9.30
C ILE A 145 26.70 -14.79 -8.43
N ALA A 146 27.48 -15.41 -7.54
CA ALA A 146 28.42 -14.73 -6.66
C ALA A 146 29.47 -13.95 -7.45
N ALA A 147 30.02 -14.56 -8.51
CA ALA A 147 30.98 -13.91 -9.40
C ALA A 147 30.37 -12.70 -10.14
N GLU A 148 29.12 -12.83 -10.63
CA GLU A 148 28.41 -11.75 -11.34
C GLU A 148 28.11 -10.56 -10.44
N VAL A 149 27.71 -10.81 -9.20
CA VAL A 149 27.33 -9.77 -8.23
C VAL A 149 28.55 -9.19 -7.49
N GLY A 150 29.66 -9.94 -7.43
CA GLY A 150 30.85 -9.54 -6.66
C GLY A 150 30.67 -9.71 -5.15
N ILE A 151 29.87 -10.65 -4.71
CA ILE A 151 29.55 -10.96 -3.30
C ILE A 151 29.98 -12.41 -3.02
N SER A 152 30.33 -12.72 -1.77
CA SER A 152 30.76 -14.07 -1.40
C SER A 152 29.62 -15.09 -1.62
N LYS A 153 30.00 -16.35 -1.88
CA LYS A 153 29.03 -17.43 -2.04
C LYS A 153 28.19 -17.63 -0.79
N GLU A 154 28.82 -17.52 0.38
CA GLU A 154 28.18 -17.66 1.69
C GLU A 154 27.09 -16.58 1.89
N ASP A 155 27.39 -15.35 1.53
CA ASP A 155 26.45 -14.23 1.63
C ASP A 155 25.28 -14.36 0.63
N ILE A 156 25.53 -14.90 -0.56
CA ILE A 156 24.46 -15.20 -1.54
C ILE A 156 23.53 -16.29 -1.02
N VAL A 157 24.08 -17.39 -0.50
CA VAL A 157 23.28 -18.47 0.09
C VAL A 157 22.45 -17.92 1.25
N TYR A 158 23.10 -17.20 2.17
CA TYR A 158 22.40 -16.63 3.33
C TYR A 158 21.27 -15.63 2.96
N ALA A 159 21.42 -14.94 1.83
CA ALA A 159 20.43 -13.99 1.38
C ALA A 159 19.23 -14.62 0.64
N LEU A 160 19.42 -15.83 0.10
CA LEU A 160 18.39 -16.56 -0.67
C LEU A 160 17.61 -17.59 0.15
N ASP A 161 18.10 -17.96 1.34
CA ASP A 161 17.39 -18.78 2.33
C ASP A 161 16.30 -17.97 3.07
#